data_9d49df79eaf2dafc9e4f3e167e7b2258
#
_entry.id   9d49df79eaf2dafc9e4f3e167e7b2258
#
_cell.length_a   1.000
_cell.length_b   1.000
_cell.length_c   1.000
_cell.angle_alpha   90.00
_cell.angle_beta   90.00
_cell.angle_gamma   90.00
#
_symmetry.space_group_name_H-M   'P 1'
#
loop_
_entity.id
_entity.type
_entity.pdbx_description
1 polymer ?
#
loop_
_entity_poly.entity_id
_entity_poly.type
_entity_poly.pdbx_seq_one_letter_code
_entity_poly.pdbx_strand_id
1 'polypeptide(L)'
;MPGAAKLDQQIEYVNDGTAFHAIDPLLINADCLMDFSIYERQPYQDSRYRFRCLLVDSSSIPKDRLMGLLKSWGKVYIHTDQIKKYHQYLKDNLAYILSHDEIDVGKKTDTLVSLSRDVVRESFECNFSFPGVARQSLENAQRLISQAVEFISDIKSLNGLVNLIGHDYDTHTHSIKVGWLMAIFIHANQDLFDFGKPHDLKPFLIQAVAAGLLHDIGKIKIPPNILNKNGKLDNLEYIVIQSHTAYSASLLFDTEISRHAMQAILYHHENEDGSGYPIGLSREQIPMIAKICHIADVFDALTSRRPYKAPKTPFEALKIMTGNNPYLDTLKKFEQEAAENIRTPVTSIVRDDYDIKLRRLREREIVEEEALKRVEARVKLRDQGMSHCFDKDFLKRFIYTINRSESFELKALL
;
A
#
# COMPACT_ATOMS: atom_id res chain seq x y z
N MET A 1 17.87 -54.17 12.59
CA MET A 1 17.67 -53.19 11.55
C MET A 1 16.19 -52.88 11.44
N PRO A 2 15.71 -51.74 11.89
CA PRO A 2 14.34 -51.33 11.65
C PRO A 2 14.30 -50.14 10.66
N GLY A 3 13.48 -50.33 9.60
CA GLY A 3 12.76 -49.29 8.93
C GLY A 3 13.54 -48.29 8.09
N ALA A 4 13.96 -48.68 6.87
CA ALA A 4 14.06 -47.70 5.79
C ALA A 4 12.67 -47.10 5.55
N ALA A 5 12.46 -45.85 5.98
CA ALA A 5 11.30 -45.10 5.61
C ALA A 5 11.23 -45.05 4.07
N LYS A 6 10.06 -45.32 3.52
CA LYS A 6 9.79 -45.32 2.09
C LYS A 6 10.14 -43.95 1.47
N LEU A 7 11.35 -43.81 1.02
CA LEU A 7 11.86 -42.77 0.14
C LEU A 7 11.67 -43.16 -1.34
N ASP A 8 10.68 -44.01 -1.65
CA ASP A 8 10.51 -44.58 -2.97
C ASP A 8 9.15 -44.27 -3.60
N GLN A 9 8.97 -42.98 -3.94
CA GLN A 9 8.45 -42.57 -5.24
C GLN A 9 9.27 -41.35 -5.66
N GLN A 10 10.34 -41.56 -6.43
CA GLN A 10 11.08 -40.48 -7.07
C GLN A 10 10.15 -39.83 -8.11
N ILE A 11 9.34 -38.87 -7.65
CA ILE A 11 8.56 -38.05 -8.59
C ILE A 11 9.56 -37.11 -9.24
N GLU A 12 9.85 -37.35 -10.50
CA GLU A 12 10.73 -36.53 -11.32
C GLU A 12 9.88 -35.81 -12.39
N TYR A 13 10.15 -34.53 -12.57
CA TYR A 13 9.58 -33.74 -13.67
C TYR A 13 10.71 -33.25 -14.55
N VAL A 14 10.50 -33.28 -15.87
CA VAL A 14 11.41 -32.68 -16.85
C VAL A 14 10.66 -31.64 -17.65
N ASN A 15 11.02 -30.38 -17.49
CA ASN A 15 10.40 -29.25 -18.19
C ASN A 15 11.38 -28.09 -18.35
N ASP A 16 10.89 -26.96 -18.92
CA ASP A 16 11.64 -25.71 -19.13
C ASP A 16 11.83 -24.88 -17.84
N GLY A 17 11.31 -25.34 -16.72
CA GLY A 17 11.39 -24.66 -15.41
C GLY A 17 10.21 -23.72 -15.11
N THR A 18 9.30 -23.47 -16.05
CA THR A 18 8.19 -22.53 -15.85
C THR A 18 7.12 -23.02 -14.87
N ALA A 19 7.01 -24.35 -14.68
CA ALA A 19 6.08 -24.96 -13.73
C ALA A 19 6.60 -25.01 -12.28
N PHE A 20 7.78 -24.43 -12.00
CA PHE A 20 8.41 -24.48 -10.67
C PHE A 20 8.86 -23.12 -10.21
N HIS A 21 8.56 -22.80 -8.95
CA HIS A 21 8.96 -21.58 -8.28
C HIS A 21 10.09 -21.86 -7.29
N ALA A 22 11.13 -21.03 -7.35
CA ALA A 22 12.22 -21.10 -6.37
C ALA A 22 11.74 -20.55 -5.04
N ILE A 23 12.06 -21.26 -3.96
CA ILE A 23 11.81 -20.83 -2.58
C ILE A 23 13.09 -20.86 -1.76
N ASP A 24 13.13 -20.08 -0.68
CA ASP A 24 14.24 -20.09 0.27
C ASP A 24 13.93 -21.11 1.38
N PRO A 25 14.78 -22.12 1.58
CA PRO A 25 14.56 -23.09 2.64
C PRO A 25 14.59 -22.50 4.05
N LEU A 26 15.21 -21.32 4.26
CA LEU A 26 15.22 -20.63 5.55
C LEU A 26 13.83 -20.10 5.97
N LEU A 27 12.90 -19.94 5.01
CA LEU A 27 11.53 -19.55 5.31
C LEU A 27 10.67 -20.72 5.83
N ILE A 28 11.23 -21.92 5.86
CA ILE A 28 10.56 -23.12 6.33
C ILE A 28 10.79 -23.29 7.84
N ASN A 29 9.71 -23.23 8.60
CA ASN A 29 9.71 -23.54 10.02
C ASN A 29 9.66 -25.06 10.23
N ALA A 30 10.74 -25.66 10.69
CA ALA A 30 10.80 -27.11 10.92
C ALA A 30 9.90 -27.60 12.06
N ASP A 31 9.33 -26.69 12.86
CA ASP A 31 8.35 -27.02 13.91
C ASP A 31 6.94 -27.21 13.37
N CYS A 32 6.70 -26.82 12.11
CA CYS A 32 5.38 -26.85 11.50
C CYS A 32 5.32 -27.85 10.35
N LEU A 33 4.22 -28.59 10.27
CA LEU A 33 3.97 -29.51 9.18
C LEU A 33 3.79 -28.74 7.86
N MET A 34 4.43 -29.24 6.80
CA MET A 34 4.23 -28.77 5.43
C MET A 34 3.31 -29.77 4.70
N ASP A 35 2.36 -29.25 3.94
CA ASP A 35 1.46 -30.01 3.08
C ASP A 35 1.75 -29.82 1.58
N PHE A 36 3.01 -29.44 1.27
CA PHE A 36 3.53 -29.27 -0.08
C PHE A 36 4.89 -29.97 -0.23
N SER A 37 5.25 -30.27 -1.48
CA SER A 37 6.49 -30.98 -1.80
C SER A 37 7.59 -30.01 -2.20
N ILE A 38 8.82 -30.36 -1.83
CA ILE A 38 10.03 -29.59 -2.14
C ILE A 38 10.87 -30.37 -3.16
N TYR A 39 11.38 -29.63 -4.14
CA TYR A 39 12.15 -30.18 -5.25
C TYR A 39 13.53 -29.55 -5.37
N GLU A 40 14.49 -30.35 -5.83
CA GLU A 40 15.80 -29.92 -6.29
C GLU A 40 15.77 -29.79 -7.82
N ARG A 41 16.38 -28.73 -8.37
CA ARG A 41 16.53 -28.52 -9.79
C ARG A 41 17.91 -28.91 -10.26
N GLN A 42 18.00 -29.78 -11.24
CA GLN A 42 19.22 -30.19 -11.90
C GLN A 42 19.18 -29.86 -13.40
N PRO A 43 20.30 -29.40 -14.03
CA PRO A 43 20.36 -29.24 -15.48
C PRO A 43 20.06 -30.57 -16.20
N TYR A 44 19.33 -30.47 -17.32
CA TYR A 44 19.00 -31.58 -18.20
C TYR A 44 19.23 -31.18 -19.65
N GLN A 45 19.11 -32.13 -20.59
CA GLN A 45 19.34 -31.89 -22.03
C GLN A 45 18.44 -30.79 -22.60
N ASP A 46 18.89 -30.14 -23.69
CA ASP A 46 18.12 -29.18 -24.50
C ASP A 46 17.53 -28.00 -23.69
N SER A 47 18.31 -27.39 -22.79
CA SER A 47 17.89 -26.26 -21.96
C SER A 47 16.70 -26.57 -21.03
N ARG A 48 16.43 -27.84 -20.76
CA ARG A 48 15.45 -28.29 -19.76
C ARG A 48 16.07 -28.50 -18.40
N TYR A 49 15.22 -28.66 -17.41
CA TYR A 49 15.59 -28.97 -16.05
C TYR A 49 14.90 -30.24 -15.57
N ARG A 50 15.59 -31.01 -14.79
CA ARG A 50 15.04 -32.14 -14.03
C ARG A 50 14.76 -31.66 -12.61
N PHE A 51 13.52 -31.83 -12.16
CA PHE A 51 13.09 -31.53 -10.80
C PHE A 51 12.89 -32.85 -10.07
N ARG A 52 13.74 -33.11 -9.10
CA ARG A 52 13.66 -34.31 -8.26
C ARG A 52 13.03 -33.95 -6.93
N CYS A 53 11.99 -34.68 -6.53
CA CYS A 53 11.37 -34.47 -5.23
C CYS A 53 12.34 -34.83 -4.11
N LEU A 54 12.60 -33.85 -3.23
CA LEU A 54 13.42 -34.03 -2.03
C LEU A 54 12.57 -34.42 -0.83
N LEU A 55 11.34 -33.87 -0.78
CA LEU A 55 10.44 -34.04 0.33
C LEU A 55 9.00 -33.92 -0.17
N VAL A 56 8.16 -34.92 0.12
CA VAL A 56 6.74 -34.93 -0.25
C VAL A 56 5.90 -34.15 0.77
N ASP A 57 6.15 -34.41 2.05
CA ASP A 57 5.60 -33.70 3.20
C ASP A 57 6.54 -33.86 4.40
N SER A 58 6.35 -33.08 5.45
CA SER A 58 7.23 -33.12 6.62
C SER A 58 6.74 -34.07 7.73
N SER A 59 5.59 -34.72 7.57
CA SER A 59 4.93 -35.49 8.63
C SER A 59 5.72 -36.71 9.12
N SER A 60 6.62 -37.24 8.29
CA SER A 60 7.41 -38.46 8.56
C SER A 60 8.87 -38.19 8.93
N ILE A 61 9.32 -36.92 8.95
CA ILE A 61 10.73 -36.57 9.19
C ILE A 61 10.88 -35.97 10.59
N PRO A 62 11.78 -36.48 11.43
CA PRO A 62 12.12 -35.83 12.70
C PRO A 62 12.64 -34.42 12.49
N LYS A 63 12.22 -33.47 13.36
CA LYS A 63 12.55 -32.05 13.30
C LYS A 63 14.04 -31.78 13.09
N ASP A 64 14.91 -32.35 13.93
CA ASP A 64 16.36 -32.12 13.84
C ASP A 64 16.95 -32.53 12.48
N ARG A 65 16.41 -33.61 11.91
CA ARG A 65 16.80 -34.07 10.58
C ARG A 65 16.29 -33.11 9.50
N LEU A 66 15.07 -32.63 9.62
CA LEU A 66 14.51 -31.67 8.70
C LEU A 66 15.29 -30.34 8.72
N MET A 67 15.59 -29.82 9.92
CA MET A 67 16.45 -28.64 10.07
C MET A 67 17.83 -28.81 9.43
N GLY A 68 18.47 -29.95 9.64
CA GLY A 68 19.75 -30.25 9.01
C GLY A 68 19.66 -30.27 7.47
N LEU A 69 18.61 -30.85 6.92
CA LEU A 69 18.34 -30.86 5.49
C LEU A 69 18.09 -29.42 4.94
N LEU A 70 17.22 -28.66 5.56
CA LEU A 70 16.91 -27.28 5.13
C LEU A 70 18.16 -26.39 5.10
N LYS A 71 19.03 -26.50 6.10
CA LYS A 71 20.32 -25.77 6.15
C LYS A 71 21.31 -26.23 5.09
N SER A 72 21.26 -27.50 4.68
CA SER A 72 22.14 -28.05 3.65
C SER A 72 21.70 -27.74 2.23
N TRP A 73 20.44 -27.42 2.04
CA TRP A 73 19.86 -27.05 0.74
C TRP A 73 20.14 -25.60 0.40
N GLY A 74 20.68 -25.34 -0.78
CA GLY A 74 20.87 -23.97 -1.27
C GLY A 74 19.56 -23.38 -1.76
N LYS A 75 19.17 -23.73 -2.98
CA LYS A 75 17.94 -23.24 -3.63
C LYS A 75 17.03 -24.43 -3.90
N VAL A 76 15.81 -24.37 -3.40
CA VAL A 76 14.80 -25.40 -3.60
C VAL A 76 13.59 -24.85 -4.34
N TYR A 77 12.72 -25.72 -4.81
CA TYR A 77 11.61 -25.37 -5.69
C TYR A 77 10.32 -26.04 -5.23
N ILE A 78 9.21 -25.40 -5.53
CA ILE A 78 7.85 -25.94 -5.39
C ILE A 78 7.15 -25.90 -6.74
N HIS A 79 6.25 -26.86 -6.98
CA HIS A 79 5.43 -26.88 -8.19
C HIS A 79 4.36 -25.78 -8.12
N THR A 80 4.03 -25.17 -9.26
CA THR A 80 3.06 -24.06 -9.39
C THR A 80 1.70 -24.39 -8.74
N ASP A 81 1.22 -25.63 -8.84
CA ASP A 81 -0.06 -26.04 -8.25
C ASP A 81 -0.06 -25.97 -6.72
N GLN A 82 1.10 -25.93 -6.08
CA GLN A 82 1.27 -25.90 -4.64
C GLN A 82 1.59 -24.50 -4.09
N ILE A 83 1.71 -23.49 -4.96
CA ILE A 83 2.08 -22.12 -4.55
C ILE A 83 1.10 -21.56 -3.52
N LYS A 84 -0.21 -21.84 -3.66
CA LYS A 84 -1.22 -21.38 -2.71
C LYS A 84 -1.04 -21.99 -1.32
N LYS A 85 -0.68 -23.27 -1.26
CA LYS A 85 -0.37 -23.96 0.01
C LYS A 85 0.87 -23.38 0.66
N TYR A 86 1.91 -23.13 -0.12
CA TYR A 86 3.12 -22.48 0.36
C TYR A 86 2.85 -21.06 0.90
N HIS A 87 2.08 -20.25 0.19
CA HIS A 87 1.69 -18.92 0.67
C HIS A 87 0.86 -18.99 1.96
N GLN A 88 -0.06 -19.96 2.06
CA GLN A 88 -0.80 -20.17 3.31
C GLN A 88 0.13 -20.58 4.45
N TYR A 89 1.07 -21.48 4.18
CA TYR A 89 2.09 -21.87 5.15
C TYR A 89 2.94 -20.69 5.63
N LEU A 90 3.36 -19.80 4.72
CA LEU A 90 4.09 -18.59 5.09
C LEU A 90 3.24 -17.64 5.94
N LYS A 91 1.94 -17.47 5.60
CA LYS A 91 0.99 -16.68 6.41
C LYS A 91 0.88 -17.23 7.84
N ASP A 92 0.80 -18.54 7.99
CA ASP A 92 0.64 -19.19 9.30
C ASP A 92 1.95 -19.18 10.12
N ASN A 93 3.10 -19.06 9.46
CA ASN A 93 4.42 -19.03 10.09
C ASN A 93 5.11 -17.65 10.04
N LEU A 94 4.39 -16.58 9.71
CA LEU A 94 4.98 -15.25 9.50
C LEU A 94 5.71 -14.74 10.75
N ALA A 95 5.13 -14.91 11.94
CA ALA A 95 5.78 -14.47 13.19
C ALA A 95 7.14 -15.16 13.41
N TYR A 96 7.23 -16.47 13.11
CA TYR A 96 8.49 -17.21 13.14
C TYR A 96 9.51 -16.63 12.16
N ILE A 97 9.11 -16.44 10.89
CA ILE A 97 9.95 -15.89 9.83
C ILE A 97 10.52 -14.52 10.22
N LEU A 98 9.65 -13.63 10.72
CA LEU A 98 10.04 -12.27 11.08
C LEU A 98 10.94 -12.20 12.31
N SER A 99 10.81 -13.14 13.25
CA SER A 99 11.65 -13.20 14.47
C SER A 99 12.96 -13.96 14.30
N HIS A 100 13.13 -14.75 13.21
CA HIS A 100 14.27 -15.65 13.07
C HIS A 100 15.56 -14.92 12.67
N ASP A 101 16.62 -14.99 13.49
CA ASP A 101 17.84 -14.18 13.34
C ASP A 101 18.67 -14.56 12.09
N GLU A 102 18.60 -15.80 11.61
CA GLU A 102 19.34 -16.27 10.42
C GLU A 102 18.74 -15.73 9.10
N ILE A 103 17.51 -15.19 9.13
CA ILE A 103 16.86 -14.59 7.95
C ILE A 103 17.20 -13.10 7.91
N ASP A 104 17.78 -12.65 6.81
CA ASP A 104 18.11 -11.22 6.65
C ASP A 104 16.85 -10.33 6.56
N VAL A 105 16.99 -9.06 6.95
CA VAL A 105 15.89 -8.09 7.01
C VAL A 105 15.23 -7.89 5.65
N GLY A 106 15.99 -7.92 4.56
CA GLY A 106 15.45 -7.78 3.20
C GLY A 106 14.48 -8.94 2.88
N LYS A 107 14.87 -10.18 3.12
CA LYS A 107 13.99 -11.35 2.91
C LYS A 107 12.75 -11.33 3.78
N LYS A 108 12.87 -10.92 5.04
CA LYS A 108 11.73 -10.73 5.95
C LYS A 108 10.76 -9.70 5.37
N THR A 109 11.29 -8.57 4.92
CA THR A 109 10.52 -7.49 4.31
C THR A 109 9.80 -7.94 3.03
N ASP A 110 10.53 -8.59 2.11
CA ASP A 110 9.96 -9.11 0.86
C ASP A 110 8.84 -10.13 1.12
N THR A 111 9.03 -11.01 2.11
CA THR A 111 8.00 -11.98 2.52
C THR A 111 6.77 -11.28 3.06
N LEU A 112 6.94 -10.32 3.98
CA LEU A 112 5.84 -9.55 4.55
C LEU A 112 5.05 -8.79 3.48
N VAL A 113 5.74 -8.15 2.54
CA VAL A 113 5.12 -7.42 1.43
C VAL A 113 4.38 -8.35 0.48
N SER A 114 4.97 -9.50 0.14
CA SER A 114 4.33 -10.50 -0.71
C SER A 114 3.03 -11.01 -0.08
N LEU A 115 3.05 -11.36 1.21
CA LEU A 115 1.86 -11.81 1.92
C LEU A 115 0.82 -10.70 2.12
N SER A 116 1.26 -9.46 2.33
CA SER A 116 0.36 -8.28 2.37
C SER A 116 -0.35 -8.10 1.02
N ARG A 117 0.37 -8.29 -0.09
CA ARG A 117 -0.20 -8.22 -1.44
C ARG A 117 -1.27 -9.30 -1.65
N ASP A 118 -1.04 -10.52 -1.18
CA ASP A 118 -2.04 -11.58 -1.27
C ASP A 118 -3.30 -11.24 -0.46
N VAL A 119 -3.16 -10.72 0.76
CA VAL A 119 -4.31 -10.33 1.60
C VAL A 119 -5.11 -9.20 0.95
N VAL A 120 -4.44 -8.16 0.44
CA VAL A 120 -5.13 -7.05 -0.24
C VAL A 120 -5.79 -7.52 -1.52
N ARG A 121 -5.08 -8.29 -2.37
CA ARG A 121 -5.65 -8.84 -3.61
C ARG A 121 -6.86 -9.71 -3.32
N GLU A 122 -6.78 -10.65 -2.40
CA GLU A 122 -7.91 -11.49 -2.00
C GLU A 122 -9.10 -10.63 -1.56
N SER A 123 -8.87 -9.54 -0.81
CA SER A 123 -9.92 -8.62 -0.39
C SER A 123 -10.58 -7.90 -1.58
N PHE A 124 -9.81 -7.46 -2.58
CA PHE A 124 -10.36 -6.79 -3.76
C PHE A 124 -11.04 -7.74 -4.76
N GLU A 125 -10.61 -9.00 -4.84
CA GLU A 125 -11.20 -10.03 -5.72
C GLU A 125 -12.44 -10.68 -5.11
N CYS A 126 -12.67 -10.51 -3.80
CA CYS A 126 -13.81 -11.09 -3.11
C CYS A 126 -15.15 -10.49 -3.56
N ASN A 127 -16.17 -11.34 -3.61
CA ASN A 127 -17.56 -10.90 -3.82
C ASN A 127 -18.20 -10.51 -2.48
N PHE A 128 -18.16 -9.21 -2.16
CA PHE A 128 -18.76 -8.66 -0.93
C PHE A 128 -20.30 -8.74 -0.87
N SER A 129 -20.95 -9.31 -1.88
CA SER A 129 -22.38 -9.60 -1.80
C SER A 129 -22.70 -10.77 -0.85
N PHE A 130 -21.71 -11.60 -0.50
CA PHE A 130 -21.88 -12.68 0.47
C PHE A 130 -21.64 -12.20 1.90
N PRO A 131 -22.50 -12.57 2.84
CA PRO A 131 -22.31 -12.26 4.25
C PRO A 131 -20.97 -12.79 4.78
N GLY A 132 -20.27 -11.99 5.59
CA GLY A 132 -19.03 -12.37 6.26
C GLY A 132 -17.75 -12.17 5.43
N VAL A 133 -17.81 -11.90 4.12
CA VAL A 133 -16.62 -11.69 3.30
C VAL A 133 -15.82 -10.48 3.76
N ALA A 134 -16.49 -9.36 4.05
CA ALA A 134 -15.84 -8.16 4.58
C ALA A 134 -15.15 -8.42 5.93
N ARG A 135 -15.82 -9.18 6.81
CA ARG A 135 -15.25 -9.61 8.10
C ARG A 135 -14.00 -10.45 7.88
N GLN A 136 -14.05 -11.44 7.02
CA GLN A 136 -12.90 -12.30 6.71
C GLN A 136 -11.72 -11.49 6.14
N SER A 137 -11.98 -10.51 5.27
CA SER A 137 -10.93 -9.62 4.74
C SER A 137 -10.26 -8.81 5.85
N LEU A 138 -11.04 -8.25 6.76
CA LEU A 138 -10.51 -7.51 7.91
C LEU A 138 -9.72 -8.43 8.85
N GLU A 139 -10.25 -9.60 9.19
CA GLU A 139 -9.58 -10.57 10.06
C GLU A 139 -8.26 -11.04 9.45
N ASN A 140 -8.21 -11.30 8.15
CA ASN A 140 -6.98 -11.69 7.46
C ASN A 140 -5.93 -10.57 7.51
N ALA A 141 -6.34 -9.30 7.29
CA ALA A 141 -5.45 -8.15 7.41
C ALA A 141 -4.94 -7.99 8.85
N GLN A 142 -5.82 -8.04 9.85
CA GLN A 142 -5.44 -7.91 11.26
C GLN A 142 -4.53 -9.06 11.72
N ARG A 143 -4.78 -10.30 11.28
CA ARG A 143 -3.92 -11.45 11.58
C ARG A 143 -2.52 -11.24 11.03
N LEU A 144 -2.39 -10.85 9.76
CA LEU A 144 -1.10 -10.58 9.14
C LEU A 144 -0.32 -9.51 9.94
N ILE A 145 -0.98 -8.40 10.25
CA ILE A 145 -0.35 -7.28 10.94
C ILE A 145 0.02 -7.65 12.38
N SER A 146 -0.83 -8.40 13.09
CA SER A 146 -0.55 -8.84 14.46
C SER A 146 0.71 -9.71 14.55
N GLN A 147 0.98 -10.52 13.54
CA GLN A 147 2.21 -11.30 13.44
C GLN A 147 3.44 -10.43 13.08
N ALA A 148 3.22 -9.33 12.38
CA ALA A 148 4.29 -8.43 11.94
C ALA A 148 4.57 -7.29 12.92
N VAL A 149 3.74 -7.08 13.95
CA VAL A 149 3.79 -5.89 14.80
C VAL A 149 5.13 -5.71 15.51
N GLU A 150 5.77 -6.78 15.96
CA GLU A 150 7.10 -6.72 16.59
C GLU A 150 8.17 -6.32 15.57
N PHE A 151 8.11 -6.90 14.36
CA PHE A 151 9.03 -6.59 13.28
C PHE A 151 8.92 -5.14 12.83
N ILE A 152 7.72 -4.61 12.64
CA ILE A 152 7.51 -3.21 12.26
C ILE A 152 7.79 -2.22 13.39
N SER A 153 7.97 -2.71 14.61
CA SER A 153 8.38 -1.89 15.75
C SER A 153 9.90 -1.71 15.86
N ASP A 154 10.69 -2.40 15.02
CA ASP A 154 12.15 -2.27 14.96
C ASP A 154 12.59 -1.29 13.86
N ILE A 155 13.52 -0.40 14.18
CA ILE A 155 14.01 0.66 13.27
C ILE A 155 14.68 0.09 12.01
N LYS A 156 15.42 -1.03 12.10
CA LYS A 156 16.07 -1.64 10.94
C LYS A 156 15.05 -2.21 9.96
N SER A 157 13.99 -2.80 10.50
CA SER A 157 12.88 -3.33 9.73
C SER A 157 12.10 -2.23 9.03
N LEU A 158 11.89 -1.10 9.71
CA LEU A 158 11.25 0.10 9.12
C LEU A 158 12.05 0.65 7.94
N ASN A 159 13.37 0.68 8.03
CA ASN A 159 14.23 1.09 6.90
C ASN A 159 14.08 0.16 5.70
N GLY A 160 13.94 -1.15 5.91
CA GLY A 160 13.62 -2.12 4.85
C GLY A 160 12.30 -1.81 4.16
N LEU A 161 11.25 -1.49 4.93
CA LEU A 161 9.93 -1.14 4.41
C LEU A 161 9.93 0.20 3.63
N VAL A 162 10.69 1.19 4.07
CA VAL A 162 10.85 2.47 3.36
C VAL A 162 11.52 2.28 1.98
N ASN A 163 12.45 1.35 1.85
CA ASN A 163 13.12 1.05 0.58
C ASN A 163 12.17 0.46 -0.49
N LEU A 164 10.96 0.03 -0.11
CA LEU A 164 9.91 -0.37 -1.06
C LEU A 164 9.23 0.83 -1.76
N ILE A 165 9.48 2.05 -1.26
CA ILE A 165 8.96 3.28 -1.88
C ILE A 165 9.63 3.44 -3.24
N GLY A 166 8.83 3.54 -4.31
CA GLY A 166 9.35 3.81 -5.66
C GLY A 166 9.31 2.63 -6.64
N HIS A 167 8.91 1.43 -6.23
CA HIS A 167 8.72 0.30 -7.13
C HIS A 167 7.27 0.22 -7.65
N ASP A 168 7.02 -0.63 -8.64
CA ASP A 168 5.81 -0.72 -9.46
C ASP A 168 4.48 -0.41 -8.78
N TYR A 169 3.60 0.30 -9.52
CA TYR A 169 2.24 0.64 -9.10
C TYR A 169 1.24 -0.41 -9.60
N ASP A 170 0.58 -1.06 -8.68
CA ASP A 170 -0.79 -1.59 -8.81
C ASP A 170 -1.61 -1.15 -7.59
N THR A 171 -2.93 -1.24 -7.66
CA THR A 171 -3.81 -0.80 -6.57
C THR A 171 -3.50 -1.54 -5.27
N HIS A 172 -3.10 -2.80 -5.34
CA HIS A 172 -2.79 -3.63 -4.19
C HIS A 172 -1.47 -3.18 -3.53
N THR A 173 -0.43 -2.95 -4.33
CA THR A 173 0.86 -2.44 -3.86
C THR A 173 0.73 -1.05 -3.21
N HIS A 174 -0.12 -0.18 -3.77
CA HIS A 174 -0.45 1.12 -3.20
C HIS A 174 -1.02 1.00 -1.78
N SER A 175 -2.09 0.22 -1.61
CA SER A 175 -2.72 0.03 -0.28
C SER A 175 -1.75 -0.53 0.76
N ILE A 176 -0.85 -1.43 0.36
CA ILE A 176 0.20 -1.98 1.22
C ILE A 176 1.14 -0.88 1.69
N LYS A 177 1.64 -0.06 0.77
CA LYS A 177 2.56 1.03 1.10
C LYS A 177 1.90 2.05 2.02
N VAL A 178 0.65 2.42 1.76
CA VAL A 178 -0.12 3.32 2.64
C VAL A 178 -0.19 2.73 4.06
N GLY A 179 -0.56 1.46 4.21
CA GLY A 179 -0.63 0.80 5.51
C GLY A 179 0.72 0.81 6.25
N TRP A 180 1.82 0.50 5.57
CA TRP A 180 3.15 0.50 6.17
C TRP A 180 3.67 1.91 6.47
N LEU A 181 3.41 2.90 5.63
CA LEU A 181 3.73 4.31 5.91
C LEU A 181 2.99 4.83 7.14
N MET A 182 1.73 4.45 7.32
CA MET A 182 0.97 4.75 8.55
C MET A 182 1.64 4.11 9.76
N ALA A 183 2.04 2.84 9.70
CA ALA A 183 2.73 2.15 10.80
C ALA A 183 4.03 2.86 11.20
N ILE A 184 4.85 3.21 10.21
CA ILE A 184 6.12 3.92 10.40
C ILE A 184 5.89 5.27 11.08
N PHE A 185 4.91 6.03 10.58
CA PHE A 185 4.57 7.34 11.15
C PHE A 185 4.10 7.22 12.59
N ILE A 186 3.15 6.33 12.86
CA ILE A 186 2.59 6.13 14.21
C ILE A 186 3.68 5.68 15.18
N HIS A 187 4.50 4.72 14.78
CA HIS A 187 5.59 4.23 15.61
C HIS A 187 6.62 5.32 15.95
N ALA A 188 6.97 6.16 14.97
CA ALA A 188 7.94 7.25 15.15
C ALA A 188 7.40 8.43 15.95
N ASN A 189 6.08 8.59 16.06
CA ASN A 189 5.42 9.74 16.66
C ASN A 189 4.37 9.33 17.73
N GLN A 190 4.74 8.39 18.60
CA GLN A 190 3.85 7.87 19.66
C GLN A 190 3.38 8.97 20.63
N ASP A 191 4.13 10.07 20.72
CA ASP A 191 3.79 11.24 21.52
C ASP A 191 2.52 11.98 21.06
N LEU A 192 2.07 11.75 19.81
CA LEU A 192 0.82 12.30 19.30
C LEU A 192 -0.43 11.58 19.81
N PHE A 193 -0.25 10.40 20.38
CA PHE A 193 -1.35 9.53 20.76
C PHE A 193 -1.38 9.39 22.28
N ASP A 194 -2.52 9.65 22.88
CA ASP A 194 -2.74 9.38 24.29
C ASP A 194 -3.01 7.87 24.49
N PHE A 195 -1.94 7.09 24.42
CA PHE A 195 -1.98 5.69 24.82
C PHE A 195 -1.89 5.64 26.33
N GLY A 196 -2.98 5.68 27.06
CA GLY A 196 -3.02 5.66 28.53
C GLY A 196 -2.11 4.61 29.18
N LYS A 197 -1.66 3.60 28.42
CA LYS A 197 -0.64 2.61 28.77
C LYS A 197 0.19 2.22 27.55
N PRO A 198 1.48 1.83 27.74
CA PRO A 198 2.35 1.37 26.63
C PRO A 198 1.79 0.17 25.83
N HIS A 199 0.88 -0.59 26.41
CA HIS A 199 0.24 -1.77 25.77
C HIS A 199 -0.80 -1.41 24.70
N ASP A 200 -1.27 -0.15 24.63
CA ASP A 200 -2.34 0.25 23.71
C ASP A 200 -1.82 0.54 22.30
N LEU A 201 -0.50 0.69 22.12
CA LEU A 201 0.12 0.95 20.83
C LEU A 201 -0.09 -0.20 19.83
N LYS A 202 0.13 -1.46 20.25
CA LYS A 202 0.02 -2.63 19.34
C LYS A 202 -1.38 -2.80 18.76
N PRO A 203 -2.46 -2.84 19.55
CA PRO A 203 -3.82 -2.88 19.04
C PRO A 203 -4.14 -1.72 18.10
N PHE A 204 -3.65 -0.51 18.44
CA PHE A 204 -3.84 0.67 17.61
C PHE A 204 -3.12 0.55 16.26
N LEU A 205 -1.85 0.10 16.25
CA LEU A 205 -1.09 -0.16 15.02
C LEU A 205 -1.79 -1.19 14.12
N ILE A 206 -2.27 -2.29 14.69
CA ILE A 206 -2.99 -3.33 13.94
C ILE A 206 -4.18 -2.72 13.21
N GLN A 207 -5.00 -1.93 13.90
CA GLN A 207 -6.17 -1.29 13.32
C GLN A 207 -5.81 -0.21 12.30
N ALA A 208 -4.81 0.60 12.58
CA ALA A 208 -4.37 1.67 11.67
C ALA A 208 -3.80 1.12 10.36
N VAL A 209 -2.97 0.09 10.44
CA VAL A 209 -2.39 -0.55 9.24
C VAL A 209 -3.48 -1.29 8.46
N ALA A 210 -4.39 -2.00 9.14
CA ALA A 210 -5.52 -2.64 8.48
C ALA A 210 -6.39 -1.61 7.74
N ALA A 211 -6.61 -0.43 8.33
CA ALA A 211 -7.29 0.67 7.65
C ALA A 211 -6.54 1.11 6.38
N GLY A 212 -5.22 1.28 6.45
CA GLY A 212 -4.40 1.62 5.28
C GLY A 212 -4.44 0.54 4.19
N LEU A 213 -4.43 -0.75 4.55
CA LEU A 213 -4.57 -1.85 3.60
C LEU A 213 -5.94 -1.87 2.90
N LEU A 214 -6.99 -1.41 3.57
CA LEU A 214 -8.38 -1.53 3.12
C LEU A 214 -9.04 -0.17 2.80
N HIS A 215 -8.32 0.97 2.89
CA HIS A 215 -8.91 2.30 2.70
C HIS A 215 -9.65 2.45 1.37
N ASP A 216 -9.11 1.85 0.35
CA ASP A 216 -9.57 1.93 -1.04
C ASP A 216 -10.48 0.75 -1.47
N ILE A 217 -10.86 -0.16 -0.57
CA ILE A 217 -11.62 -1.37 -0.92
C ILE A 217 -12.95 -1.05 -1.63
N GLY A 218 -13.53 0.11 -1.34
CA GLY A 218 -14.75 0.60 -1.99
C GLY A 218 -14.62 0.86 -3.49
N LYS A 219 -13.41 0.94 -4.04
CA LYS A 219 -13.16 1.05 -5.48
C LYS A 219 -13.74 -0.13 -6.28
N ILE A 220 -13.95 -1.29 -5.65
CA ILE A 220 -14.64 -2.44 -6.27
C ILE A 220 -16.10 -2.12 -6.67
N LYS A 221 -16.72 -1.10 -6.06
CA LYS A 221 -18.07 -0.64 -6.38
C LYS A 221 -18.10 0.43 -7.48
N ILE A 222 -16.95 0.94 -7.87
CA ILE A 222 -16.84 1.95 -8.94
C ILE A 222 -16.90 1.24 -10.30
N PRO A 223 -17.72 1.72 -11.24
CA PRO A 223 -17.79 1.14 -12.57
C PRO A 223 -16.41 1.12 -13.26
N PRO A 224 -15.97 -0.03 -13.83
CA PRO A 224 -14.63 -0.18 -14.40
C PRO A 224 -14.30 0.82 -15.52
N ASN A 225 -15.31 1.25 -16.29
CA ASN A 225 -15.14 2.25 -17.35
C ASN A 225 -14.83 3.65 -16.81
N ILE A 226 -15.22 3.96 -15.57
CA ILE A 226 -14.88 5.20 -14.87
C ILE A 226 -13.54 5.03 -14.15
N LEU A 227 -13.39 3.94 -13.39
CA LEU A 227 -12.16 3.68 -12.61
C LEU A 227 -10.91 3.62 -13.49
N ASN A 228 -11.02 2.97 -14.67
CA ASN A 228 -9.92 2.75 -15.59
C ASN A 228 -9.94 3.71 -16.81
N LYS A 229 -10.66 4.83 -16.70
CA LYS A 229 -10.77 5.78 -17.81
C LYS A 229 -9.42 6.36 -18.20
N ASN A 230 -9.07 6.22 -19.48
CA ASN A 230 -7.91 6.89 -20.08
C ASN A 230 -8.25 8.36 -20.34
N GLY A 231 -7.77 9.25 -19.50
CA GLY A 231 -7.97 10.70 -19.67
C GLY A 231 -8.56 11.38 -18.44
N LYS A 232 -8.98 12.63 -18.62
CA LYS A 232 -9.59 13.40 -17.53
C LYS A 232 -11.00 12.91 -17.24
N LEU A 233 -11.32 12.75 -15.96
CA LEU A 233 -12.67 12.53 -15.49
C LEU A 233 -13.48 13.83 -15.65
N ASP A 234 -14.72 13.72 -16.06
CA ASP A 234 -15.67 14.80 -15.93
C ASP A 234 -16.14 14.96 -14.47
N ASN A 235 -16.96 15.98 -14.20
CA ASN A 235 -17.40 16.27 -12.82
C ASN A 235 -18.25 15.14 -12.22
N LEU A 236 -19.10 14.49 -13.02
CA LEU A 236 -19.95 13.39 -12.55
C LEU A 236 -19.14 12.14 -12.29
N GLU A 237 -18.25 11.79 -13.21
CA GLU A 237 -17.31 10.66 -13.03
C GLU A 237 -16.43 10.86 -11.80
N TYR A 238 -15.99 12.10 -11.54
CA TYR A 238 -15.21 12.41 -10.36
C TYR A 238 -16.01 12.22 -9.06
N ILE A 239 -17.29 12.62 -9.03
CA ILE A 239 -18.18 12.36 -7.89
C ILE A 239 -18.36 10.86 -7.67
N VAL A 240 -18.49 10.08 -8.76
CA VAL A 240 -18.56 8.62 -8.67
C VAL A 240 -17.28 8.05 -8.06
N ILE A 241 -16.10 8.53 -8.46
CA ILE A 241 -14.82 8.11 -7.84
C ILE A 241 -14.79 8.48 -6.36
N GLN A 242 -15.20 9.69 -5.98
CA GLN A 242 -15.21 10.13 -4.57
C GLN A 242 -16.04 9.22 -3.66
N SER A 243 -17.09 8.60 -4.19
CA SER A 243 -17.95 7.71 -3.39
C SER A 243 -17.27 6.43 -2.91
N HIS A 244 -16.04 6.10 -3.39
CA HIS A 244 -15.31 4.93 -2.90
C HIS A 244 -15.05 4.98 -1.39
N THR A 245 -14.86 6.16 -0.80
CA THR A 245 -14.66 6.31 0.66
C THR A 245 -15.87 5.83 1.45
N ALA A 246 -17.06 6.27 1.03
CA ALA A 246 -18.33 5.83 1.62
C ALA A 246 -18.60 4.35 1.34
N TYR A 247 -18.27 3.85 0.15
CA TYR A 247 -18.37 2.42 -0.16
C TYR A 247 -17.41 1.59 0.68
N SER A 248 -16.16 2.02 0.91
CA SER A 248 -15.22 1.35 1.79
C SER A 248 -15.78 1.24 3.21
N ALA A 249 -16.27 2.34 3.76
CA ALA A 249 -16.89 2.37 5.08
C ALA A 249 -18.13 1.46 5.16
N SER A 250 -18.99 1.50 4.14
CA SER A 250 -20.20 0.66 4.07
C SER A 250 -19.86 -0.83 4.00
N LEU A 251 -18.84 -1.22 3.24
CA LEU A 251 -18.43 -2.62 3.12
C LEU A 251 -17.90 -3.20 4.44
N LEU A 252 -17.29 -2.35 5.28
CA LEU A 252 -16.66 -2.74 6.53
C LEU A 252 -17.53 -2.45 7.77
N PHE A 253 -18.71 -1.86 7.60
CA PHE A 253 -19.57 -1.40 8.69
C PHE A 253 -19.96 -2.51 9.67
N ASP A 254 -20.31 -3.69 9.16
CA ASP A 254 -20.73 -4.84 9.96
C ASP A 254 -19.54 -5.71 10.44
N THR A 255 -18.34 -5.15 10.45
CA THR A 255 -17.14 -5.84 10.92
C THR A 255 -16.66 -5.28 12.27
N GLU A 256 -15.70 -5.96 12.90
CA GLU A 256 -15.08 -5.49 14.15
C GLU A 256 -13.97 -4.45 13.91
N ILE A 257 -14.19 -3.58 12.93
CA ILE A 257 -13.25 -2.48 12.66
C ILE A 257 -13.38 -1.41 13.76
N SER A 258 -12.24 -0.92 14.25
CA SER A 258 -12.27 0.14 15.26
C SER A 258 -12.81 1.46 14.70
N ARG A 259 -13.35 2.31 15.58
CA ARG A 259 -13.78 3.67 15.21
C ARG A 259 -12.66 4.45 14.52
N HIS A 260 -11.43 4.37 15.02
CA HIS A 260 -10.30 5.07 14.43
C HIS A 260 -9.96 4.56 13.02
N ALA A 261 -9.96 3.23 12.82
CA ALA A 261 -9.74 2.65 11.50
C ALA A 261 -10.85 3.05 10.51
N MET A 262 -12.11 3.04 10.95
CA MET A 262 -13.23 3.52 10.14
C MET A 262 -13.10 5.00 9.76
N GLN A 263 -12.64 5.84 10.70
CA GLN A 263 -12.37 7.26 10.43
C GLN A 263 -11.24 7.46 9.42
N ALA A 264 -10.17 6.66 9.49
CA ALA A 264 -9.11 6.69 8.47
C ALA A 264 -9.68 6.37 7.09
N ILE A 265 -10.46 5.29 6.98
CA ILE A 265 -11.05 4.83 5.72
C ILE A 265 -12.02 5.85 5.14
N LEU A 266 -12.89 6.44 5.95
CA LEU A 266 -13.93 7.34 5.47
C LEU A 266 -13.40 8.73 5.10
N TYR A 267 -12.39 9.23 5.84
CA TYR A 267 -11.97 10.63 5.77
C TYR A 267 -10.55 10.83 5.21
N HIS A 268 -9.93 9.82 4.61
CA HIS A 268 -8.56 9.94 4.08
C HIS A 268 -8.42 10.90 2.88
N HIS A 269 -9.49 11.40 2.34
CA HIS A 269 -9.49 12.43 1.30
C HIS A 269 -10.04 13.78 1.79
N GLU A 270 -10.21 13.96 3.09
CA GLU A 270 -10.47 15.29 3.64
C GLU A 270 -9.20 16.14 3.62
N ASN A 271 -9.34 17.41 3.26
CA ASN A 271 -8.24 18.38 3.19
C ASN A 271 -8.30 19.34 4.36
N GLU A 272 -7.15 19.80 4.84
CA GLU A 272 -7.05 20.70 5.99
C GLU A 272 -7.86 22.02 5.81
N ASP A 273 -8.03 22.49 4.57
CA ASP A 273 -8.79 23.67 4.21
C ASP A 273 -10.29 23.42 3.98
N GLY A 274 -10.77 22.19 4.13
CA GLY A 274 -12.16 21.80 3.91
C GLY A 274 -12.55 21.57 2.45
N SER A 275 -11.60 21.59 1.52
CA SER A 275 -11.85 21.32 0.08
C SER A 275 -11.95 19.83 -0.26
N GLY A 276 -11.76 18.97 0.74
CA GLY A 276 -11.76 17.51 0.60
C GLY A 276 -13.16 16.89 0.50
N TYR A 277 -13.21 15.59 0.61
CA TYR A 277 -14.44 14.79 0.59
C TYR A 277 -14.31 13.58 1.54
N PRO A 278 -15.42 12.95 1.96
CA PRO A 278 -16.80 13.07 1.46
C PRO A 278 -17.60 14.21 2.07
N ILE A 279 -17.20 14.79 3.22
CA ILE A 279 -18.00 15.74 3.99
C ILE A 279 -17.51 17.17 3.82
N GLY A 280 -16.20 17.36 3.61
CA GLY A 280 -15.53 18.66 3.62
C GLY A 280 -15.16 19.11 5.03
N LEU A 281 -14.70 18.16 5.85
CA LEU A 281 -14.15 18.46 7.16
C LEU A 281 -12.88 19.32 7.03
N SER A 282 -12.62 20.18 8.01
CA SER A 282 -11.44 21.01 8.02
C SER A 282 -10.73 21.00 9.38
N ARG A 283 -9.42 21.15 9.35
CA ARG A 283 -8.56 21.32 10.54
C ARG A 283 -8.85 20.28 11.64
N GLU A 284 -9.25 20.73 12.83
CA GLU A 284 -9.49 19.89 14.01
C GLU A 284 -10.71 18.94 13.84
N GLN A 285 -11.54 19.18 12.85
CA GLN A 285 -12.66 18.27 12.53
C GLN A 285 -12.16 16.96 11.89
N ILE A 286 -11.01 17.01 11.22
CA ILE A 286 -10.41 15.83 10.58
C ILE A 286 -9.75 14.96 11.66
N PRO A 287 -10.18 13.70 11.82
CA PRO A 287 -9.55 12.79 12.77
C PRO A 287 -8.06 12.61 12.47
N MET A 288 -7.23 12.60 13.52
CA MET A 288 -5.78 12.46 13.40
C MET A 288 -5.37 11.29 12.51
N ILE A 289 -5.99 10.13 12.68
CA ILE A 289 -5.69 8.93 11.90
C ILE A 289 -6.03 9.10 10.41
N ALA A 290 -7.02 9.90 10.08
CA ALA A 290 -7.36 10.24 8.70
C ALA A 290 -6.31 11.18 8.08
N LYS A 291 -5.80 12.15 8.84
CA LYS A 291 -4.68 13.02 8.40
C LYS A 291 -3.43 12.19 8.07
N ILE A 292 -3.12 11.19 8.89
CA ILE A 292 -1.97 10.30 8.66
C ILE A 292 -2.18 9.46 7.40
N CYS A 293 -3.37 8.88 7.24
CA CYS A 293 -3.72 8.11 6.05
C CYS A 293 -3.65 8.98 4.79
N HIS A 294 -4.18 10.19 4.82
CA HIS A 294 -4.13 11.16 3.72
C HIS A 294 -2.70 11.49 3.29
N ILE A 295 -1.81 11.78 4.24
CA ILE A 295 -0.41 12.07 3.94
C ILE A 295 0.27 10.85 3.30
N ALA A 296 0.05 9.64 3.85
CA ALA A 296 0.62 8.40 3.34
C ALA A 296 0.11 8.07 1.92
N ASP A 297 -1.20 8.22 1.69
CA ASP A 297 -1.86 8.00 0.40
C ASP A 297 -1.29 8.94 -0.68
N VAL A 298 -1.27 10.25 -0.41
CA VAL A 298 -0.76 11.23 -1.37
C VAL A 298 0.73 11.04 -1.63
N PHE A 299 1.52 10.74 -0.61
CA PHE A 299 2.95 10.49 -0.77
C PHE A 299 3.19 9.27 -1.66
N ASP A 300 2.52 8.13 -1.42
CA ASP A 300 2.66 6.96 -2.30
C ASP A 300 2.12 7.25 -3.71
N ALA A 301 1.00 7.96 -3.82
CA ALA A 301 0.45 8.35 -5.13
C ALA A 301 1.40 9.20 -5.98
N LEU A 302 2.29 9.97 -5.36
CA LEU A 302 3.31 10.77 -6.03
C LEU A 302 4.58 9.97 -6.34
N THR A 303 4.99 9.06 -5.48
CA THR A 303 6.24 8.30 -5.59
C THR A 303 6.12 6.99 -6.35
N SER A 304 4.91 6.46 -6.51
CA SER A 304 4.66 5.23 -7.26
C SER A 304 4.51 5.50 -8.76
N ARG A 305 5.01 4.56 -9.59
CA ARG A 305 4.84 4.58 -11.04
C ARG A 305 3.37 4.39 -11.40
N ARG A 306 2.82 5.25 -12.24
CA ARG A 306 1.44 5.11 -12.76
C ARG A 306 1.49 4.98 -14.29
N PRO A 307 0.48 4.34 -14.93
CA PRO A 307 0.48 4.11 -16.39
C PRO A 307 0.74 5.38 -17.22
N TYR A 308 0.35 6.55 -16.68
CA TYR A 308 0.41 7.83 -17.40
C TYR A 308 1.36 8.85 -16.78
N LYS A 309 2.13 8.47 -15.73
CA LYS A 309 3.00 9.42 -15.02
C LYS A 309 4.23 8.71 -14.44
N ALA A 310 5.41 9.22 -14.76
CA ALA A 310 6.64 8.77 -14.11
C ALA A 310 6.58 9.03 -12.60
N PRO A 311 7.13 8.12 -11.77
CA PRO A 311 7.21 8.31 -10.32
C PRO A 311 8.06 9.53 -10.00
N LYS A 312 7.66 10.28 -9.00
CA LYS A 312 8.48 11.33 -8.39
C LYS A 312 9.48 10.71 -7.43
N THR A 313 10.64 11.32 -7.29
CA THR A 313 11.51 11.00 -6.15
C THR A 313 10.81 11.39 -4.84
N PRO A 314 11.12 10.75 -3.71
CA PRO A 314 10.59 11.15 -2.41
C PRO A 314 10.77 12.63 -2.12
N PHE A 315 11.91 13.19 -2.49
CA PHE A 315 12.20 14.62 -2.36
C PHE A 315 11.23 15.50 -3.17
N GLU A 316 11.01 15.17 -4.46
CA GLU A 316 10.07 15.90 -5.32
C GLU A 316 8.62 15.78 -4.82
N ALA A 317 8.23 14.60 -4.34
CA ALA A 317 6.91 14.39 -3.76
C ALA A 317 6.67 15.30 -2.55
N LEU A 318 7.61 15.31 -1.60
CA LEU A 318 7.52 16.15 -0.42
C LEU A 318 7.58 17.65 -0.76
N LYS A 319 8.34 18.03 -1.78
CA LYS A 319 8.33 19.41 -2.29
C LYS A 319 6.95 19.83 -2.80
N ILE A 320 6.26 18.95 -3.52
CA ILE A 320 4.89 19.21 -3.98
C ILE A 320 3.94 19.32 -2.79
N MET A 321 4.06 18.42 -1.83
CA MET A 321 3.20 18.38 -0.64
C MET A 321 3.39 19.61 0.26
N THR A 322 4.61 20.14 0.36
CA THR A 322 4.90 21.37 1.14
C THR A 322 4.58 22.67 0.41
N GLY A 323 4.16 22.60 -0.84
CA GLY A 323 3.89 23.80 -1.67
C GLY A 323 5.13 24.39 -2.34
N ASN A 324 6.32 23.88 -2.09
CA ASN A 324 7.57 24.30 -2.72
C ASN A 324 7.78 23.58 -4.08
N ASN A 325 6.82 23.69 -4.97
CA ASN A 325 6.88 22.97 -6.26
C ASN A 325 7.81 23.72 -7.24
N PRO A 326 8.97 23.16 -7.64
CA PRO A 326 9.88 23.79 -8.58
C PRO A 326 9.28 23.99 -9.99
N TYR A 327 8.23 23.25 -10.34
CA TYR A 327 7.49 23.45 -11.59
C TYR A 327 6.62 24.72 -11.56
N LEU A 328 6.16 25.15 -10.38
CA LEU A 328 5.43 26.42 -10.24
C LEU A 328 6.38 27.62 -10.46
N ASP A 329 7.60 27.53 -9.97
CA ASP A 329 8.60 28.58 -10.20
C ASP A 329 9.03 28.64 -11.68
N THR A 330 9.10 27.49 -12.34
CA THR A 330 9.37 27.41 -13.78
C THR A 330 8.20 27.93 -14.60
N LEU A 331 6.96 27.55 -14.25
CA LEU A 331 5.76 28.05 -14.89
C LEU A 331 5.60 29.56 -14.69
N LYS A 332 5.83 30.07 -13.48
CA LYS A 332 5.83 31.52 -13.19
C LYS A 332 6.90 32.27 -13.99
N LYS A 333 8.10 31.68 -14.15
CA LYS A 333 9.13 32.23 -15.04
C LYS A 333 8.70 32.21 -16.49
N PHE A 334 8.14 31.10 -17.00
CA PHE A 334 7.60 31.03 -18.37
C PHE A 334 6.42 31.98 -18.58
N GLU A 335 5.54 32.15 -17.60
CA GLU A 335 4.45 33.13 -17.66
C GLU A 335 4.96 34.57 -17.63
N GLN A 336 5.99 34.87 -16.83
CA GLN A 336 6.64 36.17 -16.82
C GLN A 336 7.40 36.45 -18.14
N GLU A 337 8.15 35.47 -18.64
CA GLU A 337 8.85 35.59 -19.94
C GLU A 337 7.88 35.65 -21.12
N ALA A 338 6.73 34.92 -21.04
CA ALA A 338 5.66 35.02 -22.03
C ALA A 338 4.89 36.35 -21.95
N ALA A 339 4.69 36.88 -20.75
CA ALA A 339 4.05 38.18 -20.54
C ALA A 339 4.94 39.35 -21.02
N GLU A 340 6.27 39.19 -20.92
CA GLU A 340 7.25 40.16 -21.45
C GLU A 340 7.39 40.11 -22.99
N ASN A 341 7.18 38.91 -23.59
CA ASN A 341 7.39 38.69 -25.03
C ASN A 341 6.11 38.71 -25.89
N ILE A 342 4.91 38.61 -25.30
CA ILE A 342 3.65 38.55 -26.04
C ILE A 342 2.65 39.57 -25.49
N ARG A 343 2.39 40.62 -26.29
CA ARG A 343 1.35 41.63 -25.98
C ARG A 343 -0.09 41.13 -26.06
N THR A 344 -0.35 39.83 -26.06
CA THR A 344 -1.69 39.20 -25.94
C THR A 344 -1.64 38.09 -24.91
N PRO A 345 -2.44 38.16 -23.85
CA PRO A 345 -2.39 37.17 -22.76
C PRO A 345 -2.95 35.81 -23.24
N VAL A 346 -2.18 34.75 -23.09
CA VAL A 346 -2.63 33.35 -23.21
C VAL A 346 -3.75 33.02 -22.21
N THR A 347 -3.98 33.92 -21.25
CA THR A 347 -5.08 33.89 -20.27
C THR A 347 -6.48 34.02 -20.89
N SER A 348 -6.65 34.47 -22.13
CA SER A 348 -7.96 34.62 -22.76
C SER A 348 -8.59 33.26 -23.15
N ILE A 349 -7.82 32.32 -23.70
CA ILE A 349 -8.35 31.04 -24.20
C ILE A 349 -8.78 30.12 -23.06
N VAL A 350 -8.04 30.11 -21.95
CA VAL A 350 -8.39 29.30 -20.77
C VAL A 350 -9.52 29.96 -19.96
N ARG A 351 -9.61 31.30 -19.96
CA ARG A 351 -10.71 32.04 -19.36
C ARG A 351 -12.03 31.86 -20.11
N ASP A 352 -12.00 31.87 -21.43
CA ASP A 352 -13.22 31.77 -22.23
C ASP A 352 -13.91 30.41 -22.06
N ASP A 353 -13.16 29.30 -22.02
CA ASP A 353 -13.72 27.96 -21.78
C ASP A 353 -14.20 27.80 -20.32
N TYR A 354 -13.56 28.47 -19.38
CA TYR A 354 -13.94 28.50 -17.98
C TYR A 354 -15.18 29.37 -17.74
N ASP A 355 -15.25 30.55 -18.35
CA ASP A 355 -16.39 31.45 -18.26
C ASP A 355 -17.66 30.89 -18.93
N ILE A 356 -17.53 30.14 -20.00
CA ILE A 356 -18.61 29.39 -20.64
C ILE A 356 -19.12 28.26 -19.73
N LYS A 357 -18.25 27.52 -19.07
CA LYS A 357 -18.64 26.51 -18.08
C LYS A 357 -19.28 27.11 -16.84
N LEU A 358 -18.72 28.21 -16.33
CA LEU A 358 -19.26 28.98 -15.22
C LEU A 358 -20.67 29.56 -15.55
N ARG A 359 -20.88 30.04 -16.77
CA ARG A 359 -22.18 30.54 -17.23
C ARG A 359 -23.24 29.43 -17.28
N ARG A 360 -22.89 28.26 -17.81
CA ARG A 360 -23.79 27.09 -17.84
C ARG A 360 -24.09 26.54 -16.45
N LEU A 361 -23.18 26.68 -15.51
CA LEU A 361 -23.36 26.27 -14.11
C LEU A 361 -24.28 27.28 -13.37
N ARG A 362 -24.20 28.59 -13.65
CA ARG A 362 -25.05 29.61 -13.05
C ARG A 362 -26.53 29.54 -13.48
N GLU A 363 -26.83 28.86 -14.59
CA GLU A 363 -28.19 28.72 -15.13
C GLU A 363 -28.99 27.54 -14.51
N ARG A 364 -28.41 26.75 -13.59
CA ARG A 364 -29.07 25.64 -12.87
C ARG A 364 -29.03 25.86 -11.36
N GLU A 365 -30.06 26.51 -10.84
CA GLU A 365 -30.16 27.03 -9.46
C GLU A 365 -29.96 25.99 -8.33
N ILE A 366 -29.27 26.43 -7.27
CA ILE A 366 -29.20 25.96 -5.85
C ILE A 366 -28.17 24.88 -5.49
N VAL A 367 -27.96 23.84 -6.24
CA VAL A 367 -26.90 22.82 -5.94
C VAL A 367 -25.50 23.34 -6.33
N GLU A 368 -25.46 24.43 -7.04
CA GLU A 368 -24.32 24.96 -7.80
C GLU A 368 -23.45 25.95 -7.02
N GLU A 369 -23.98 26.66 -6.03
CA GLU A 369 -23.19 27.68 -5.32
C GLU A 369 -22.07 27.03 -4.45
N GLU A 370 -22.37 25.91 -3.82
CA GLU A 370 -21.34 25.14 -3.09
C GLU A 370 -20.36 24.42 -4.03
N ALA A 371 -20.87 23.88 -5.13
CA ALA A 371 -20.02 23.26 -6.15
C ALA A 371 -19.12 24.30 -6.82
N LEU A 372 -19.66 25.52 -7.06
CA LEU A 372 -18.92 26.66 -7.61
C LEU A 372 -17.82 27.12 -6.66
N LYS A 373 -18.12 27.28 -5.37
CA LYS A 373 -17.12 27.64 -4.33
C LYS A 373 -16.01 26.60 -4.26
N ARG A 374 -16.36 25.32 -4.41
CA ARG A 374 -15.38 24.21 -4.45
C ARG A 374 -14.52 24.25 -5.72
N VAL A 375 -15.09 24.62 -6.87
CA VAL A 375 -14.35 24.77 -8.14
C VAL A 375 -13.45 26.01 -8.10
N GLU A 376 -13.94 27.14 -7.61
CA GLU A 376 -13.14 28.37 -7.45
C GLU A 376 -11.99 28.20 -6.45
N ALA A 377 -12.24 27.50 -5.34
CA ALA A 377 -11.20 27.10 -4.42
C ALA A 377 -10.14 26.22 -5.11
N ARG A 378 -10.54 25.22 -5.92
CA ARG A 378 -9.60 24.35 -6.66
C ARG A 378 -8.75 25.10 -7.67
N VAL A 379 -9.28 26.10 -8.36
CA VAL A 379 -8.51 26.92 -9.32
C VAL A 379 -7.47 27.75 -8.58
N LYS A 380 -7.88 28.40 -7.47
CA LYS A 380 -6.97 29.17 -6.62
C LYS A 380 -5.87 28.34 -5.97
N LEU A 381 -6.16 27.06 -5.70
CA LEU A 381 -5.27 26.10 -5.05
C LEU A 381 -4.27 25.45 -6.03
N ARG A 382 -4.60 25.40 -7.32
CA ARG A 382 -3.70 24.87 -8.37
C ARG A 382 -2.37 25.63 -8.44
N ASP A 383 -2.38 26.90 -8.05
CA ASP A 383 -1.20 27.76 -8.07
C ASP A 383 -0.34 27.69 -6.78
N GLN A 384 -0.87 27.07 -5.71
CA GLN A 384 -0.21 27.02 -4.39
C GLN A 384 0.40 25.65 -4.04
N GLY A 385 0.38 24.68 -4.97
CA GLY A 385 0.77 23.30 -4.66
C GLY A 385 -0.23 22.62 -3.70
N MET A 386 0.19 21.60 -2.96
CA MET A 386 -0.70 20.80 -2.11
C MET A 386 -0.62 21.16 -0.62
N SER A 387 0.10 22.23 -0.23
CA SER A 387 0.33 22.56 1.18
C SER A 387 -0.95 22.81 1.99
N HIS A 388 -2.04 23.26 1.33
CA HIS A 388 -3.35 23.50 1.92
C HIS A 388 -4.13 22.21 2.26
N CYS A 389 -3.73 21.09 1.67
CA CYS A 389 -4.38 19.79 1.91
C CYS A 389 -3.98 19.17 3.24
N PHE A 390 -2.81 19.54 3.77
CA PHE A 390 -2.18 18.84 4.90
C PHE A 390 -2.06 19.71 6.14
N ASP A 391 -2.24 19.07 7.29
CA ASP A 391 -1.80 19.61 8.56
C ASP A 391 -0.27 19.77 8.55
N LYS A 392 0.21 20.98 8.79
CA LYS A 392 1.63 21.32 8.68
C LYS A 392 2.51 20.58 9.67
N ASP A 393 2.03 20.37 10.90
CA ASP A 393 2.78 19.67 11.93
C ASP A 393 2.86 18.18 11.65
N PHE A 394 1.77 17.57 11.16
CA PHE A 394 1.77 16.18 10.73
C PHE A 394 2.66 15.97 9.50
N LEU A 395 2.59 16.83 8.50
CA LEU A 395 3.44 16.74 7.32
C LEU A 395 4.92 16.90 7.70
N LYS A 396 5.26 17.85 8.56
CA LYS A 396 6.62 18.03 9.09
C LYS A 396 7.12 16.78 9.81
N ARG A 397 6.31 16.19 10.69
CA ARG A 397 6.63 14.94 11.36
C ARG A 397 6.80 13.77 10.39
N PHE A 398 6.00 13.71 9.33
CA PHE A 398 6.14 12.71 8.28
C PHE A 398 7.48 12.84 7.54
N ILE A 399 7.88 14.07 7.19
CA ILE A 399 9.18 14.34 6.56
C ILE A 399 10.32 13.86 7.47
N TYR A 400 10.27 14.17 8.77
CA TYR A 400 11.29 13.71 9.72
C TYR A 400 11.31 12.18 9.85
N THR A 401 10.14 11.53 9.82
CA THR A 401 10.02 10.08 9.91
C THR A 401 10.68 9.40 8.72
N ILE A 402 10.39 9.87 7.50
CA ILE A 402 11.00 9.35 6.27
C ILE A 402 12.50 9.64 6.22
N ASN A 403 12.96 10.81 6.68
CA ASN A 403 14.38 11.19 6.66
C ASN A 403 15.25 10.40 7.65
N ARG A 404 14.69 9.88 8.74
CA ARG A 404 15.42 9.02 9.70
C ARG A 404 15.93 7.72 9.08
N SER A 405 15.42 7.33 7.94
CA SER A 405 15.85 6.13 7.20
C SER A 405 17.16 6.29 6.44
N GLU A 406 17.99 7.31 6.72
CA GLU A 406 19.34 7.59 6.17
C GLU A 406 19.45 7.63 4.62
N SER A 407 18.36 7.35 3.90
CA SER A 407 18.38 7.18 2.45
C SER A 407 18.11 8.47 1.66
N PHE A 408 17.75 9.58 2.33
CA PHE A 408 17.31 10.78 1.64
C PHE A 408 17.92 12.06 2.19
N GLU A 409 18.50 12.90 1.33
CA GLU A 409 18.97 14.26 1.65
C GLU A 409 17.76 15.22 1.79
N LEU A 410 16.88 14.97 2.76
CA LEU A 410 15.64 15.74 2.95
C LEU A 410 15.82 16.95 3.88
N LYS A 411 17.00 17.15 4.47
CA LYS A 411 17.29 18.25 5.40
C LYS A 411 17.02 19.65 4.81
N ALA A 412 17.08 19.78 3.49
CA ALA A 412 16.83 21.06 2.80
C ALA A 412 15.33 21.44 2.73
N LEU A 413 14.40 20.57 3.13
CA LEU A 413 12.95 20.84 3.12
C LEU A 413 12.38 21.28 4.48
N LEU A 414 13.19 21.22 5.52
CA LEU A 414 12.87 21.60 6.90
C LEU A 414 13.39 22.97 7.23
#